data_1371c2cf5da85fae61780df271ef4542
#
_entry.id   1371c2cf5da85fae61780df271ef4542
#
_cell.length_a   1.000
_cell.length_b   1.000
_cell.length_c   1.000
_cell.angle_alpha   90.00
_cell.angle_beta   90.00
_cell.angle_gamma   90.00
#
_symmetry.space_group_name_H-M   'P 1'
#
loop_
_entity.id
_entity.type
_entity.pdbx_description
1 polymer ?
#
loop_
_entity_poly.entity_id
_entity_poly.type
_entity_poly.pdbx_seq_one_letter_code
_entity_poly.pdbx_strand_id
1 'polypeptide(L)'
;MTEASAQICRAVESVGRRRVVGEVSNFRAQQHWYFTLKDEKSKLDCVMWSSVNQRSAFTPANGMEVVVTGTPTHWGPGGRTQLVVTRVERRGAGTLHERLRELVRVLDGQGYFDEARKRPLPAYPRTIAVLTSAGGAALHDVLRTAALRAPFVRILVVDVPVQGDAAAPAIARAIDAVDRRADELGIDAMIVTRGGGSLEDLWAFNERQVADAVFRATVPVVAAIGHETDTTIDRKST
;
A
#
# COMPACT_ATOMS: atom_id res chain seq x y z
N MET A 1 4.68 -36.16 35.04
CA MET A 1 4.21 -34.85 34.56
C MET A 1 5.33 -34.15 33.77
N THR A 2 6.49 -33.90 34.32
CA THR A 2 7.61 -33.19 33.70
C THR A 2 8.14 -33.86 32.42
N GLU A 3 8.23 -35.19 32.42
CA GLU A 3 8.73 -35.96 31.27
C GLU A 3 7.78 -35.95 30.08
N ALA A 4 6.46 -36.08 30.32
CA ALA A 4 5.44 -35.95 29.29
C ALA A 4 5.41 -34.54 28.68
N SER A 5 5.52 -33.49 29.50
CA SER A 5 5.61 -32.11 29.02
C SER A 5 6.85 -31.87 28.15
N ALA A 6 7.98 -32.46 28.50
CA ALA A 6 9.21 -32.39 27.73
C ALA A 6 9.10 -33.13 26.37
N GLN A 7 8.38 -34.24 26.33
CA GLN A 7 8.10 -34.96 25.09
C GLN A 7 7.18 -34.15 24.15
N ILE A 8 6.12 -33.55 24.71
CA ILE A 8 5.22 -32.67 23.95
C ILE A 8 5.99 -31.46 23.42
N CYS A 9 6.83 -30.84 24.23
CA CYS A 9 7.66 -29.71 23.81
C CYS A 9 8.52 -30.08 22.60
N ARG A 10 9.25 -31.18 22.68
CA ARG A 10 10.09 -31.69 21.56
C ARG A 10 9.27 -32.00 20.31
N ALA A 11 8.11 -32.59 20.46
CA ALA A 11 7.22 -32.89 19.33
C ALA A 11 6.68 -31.62 18.67
N VAL A 12 6.30 -30.61 19.45
CA VAL A 12 5.82 -29.33 18.96
C VAL A 12 6.95 -28.54 18.29
N GLU A 13 8.14 -28.51 18.87
CA GLU A 13 9.31 -27.83 18.31
C GLU A 13 9.82 -28.47 17.01
N SER A 14 9.67 -29.80 16.87
CA SER A 14 10.03 -30.52 15.64
C SER A 14 9.22 -30.08 14.42
N VAL A 15 8.05 -29.45 14.63
CA VAL A 15 7.24 -28.85 13.55
C VAL A 15 8.02 -27.75 12.82
N GLY A 16 8.93 -27.06 13.53
CA GLY A 16 9.76 -26.01 12.96
C GLY A 16 8.97 -24.75 12.59
N ARG A 17 9.63 -23.86 11.90
CA ARG A 17 9.03 -22.58 11.46
C ARG A 17 7.89 -22.82 10.45
N ARG A 18 6.74 -22.18 10.68
CA ARG A 18 5.55 -22.29 9.83
C ARG A 18 5.01 -20.91 9.46
N ARG A 19 4.34 -20.88 8.32
CA ARG A 19 3.54 -19.76 7.86
C ARG A 19 2.07 -20.16 8.03
N VAL A 20 1.32 -19.39 8.80
CA VAL A 20 -0.06 -19.69 9.18
C VAL A 20 -0.94 -18.52 8.78
N VAL A 21 -2.09 -18.80 8.17
CA VAL A 21 -3.09 -17.82 7.80
C VAL A 21 -4.28 -17.94 8.76
N GLY A 22 -4.84 -16.82 9.19
CA GLY A 22 -6.03 -16.81 10.02
C GLY A 22 -6.50 -15.40 10.33
N GLU A 23 -7.71 -15.32 10.88
CA GLU A 23 -8.29 -14.08 11.38
C GLU A 23 -7.80 -13.82 12.80
N VAL A 24 -7.39 -12.59 13.07
CA VAL A 24 -6.95 -12.13 14.38
C VAL A 24 -8.13 -11.95 15.33
N SER A 25 -8.05 -12.51 16.52
CA SER A 25 -8.98 -12.30 17.61
C SER A 25 -8.25 -12.12 18.93
N ASN A 26 -8.91 -11.52 19.93
CA ASN A 26 -8.37 -11.27 21.27
C ASN A 26 -7.02 -10.52 21.26
N PHE A 27 -6.82 -9.62 20.30
CA PHE A 27 -5.58 -8.86 20.18
C PHE A 27 -5.39 -7.92 21.37
N ARG A 28 -4.21 -7.99 21.99
CA ARG A 28 -3.77 -7.15 23.12
C ARG A 28 -2.40 -6.59 22.81
N ALA A 29 -2.34 -5.26 22.58
CA ALA A 29 -1.11 -4.52 22.41
C ALA A 29 -0.60 -4.06 23.79
N GLN A 30 0.30 -4.85 24.37
CA GLN A 30 1.09 -4.48 25.54
C GLN A 30 2.56 -4.39 25.12
N GLN A 31 3.50 -4.52 26.08
CA GLN A 31 4.92 -4.64 25.74
C GLN A 31 5.16 -5.72 24.67
N HIS A 32 4.48 -6.86 24.81
CA HIS A 32 4.39 -7.93 23.81
C HIS A 32 3.00 -7.95 23.20
N TRP A 33 2.86 -8.41 21.97
CA TRP A 33 1.55 -8.62 21.39
C TRP A 33 1.08 -10.04 21.64
N TYR A 34 -0.14 -10.17 22.14
CA TYR A 34 -0.82 -11.43 22.34
C TYR A 34 -2.11 -11.42 21.51
N PHE A 35 -2.34 -12.46 20.76
CA PHE A 35 -3.55 -12.61 19.96
C PHE A 35 -3.81 -14.08 19.66
N THR A 36 -5.01 -14.38 19.22
CA THR A 36 -5.40 -15.72 18.76
C THR A 36 -5.66 -15.63 17.25
N LEU A 37 -5.05 -16.53 16.50
CA LEU A 37 -5.48 -16.79 15.12
C LEU A 37 -6.61 -17.79 15.13
N LYS A 38 -7.65 -17.54 14.37
CA LYS A 38 -8.78 -18.46 14.18
C LYS A 38 -9.06 -18.67 12.69
N ASP A 39 -9.55 -19.83 12.38
CA ASP A 39 -10.27 -20.19 11.16
C ASP A 39 -11.62 -20.80 11.52
N GLU A 40 -12.33 -21.38 10.54
CA GLU A 40 -13.64 -22.00 10.77
C GLU A 40 -13.61 -23.19 11.76
N LYS A 41 -12.45 -23.85 11.94
CA LYS A 41 -12.30 -25.11 12.66
C LYS A 41 -11.35 -25.06 13.83
N SER A 42 -10.43 -24.08 13.86
CA SER A 42 -9.29 -24.11 14.77
C SER A 42 -8.96 -22.74 15.34
N LYS A 43 -8.29 -22.77 16.50
CA LYS A 43 -7.72 -21.57 17.14
C LYS A 43 -6.28 -21.86 17.54
N LEU A 44 -5.40 -20.87 17.35
CA LEU A 44 -3.98 -20.95 17.73
C LEU A 44 -3.58 -19.66 18.42
N ASP A 45 -3.15 -19.80 19.68
CA ASP A 45 -2.63 -18.66 20.44
C ASP A 45 -1.26 -18.24 19.91
N CYS A 46 -1.06 -16.93 19.81
CA CYS A 46 0.12 -16.31 19.24
C CYS A 46 0.72 -15.31 20.21
N VAL A 47 2.06 -15.28 20.27
CA VAL A 47 2.82 -14.26 20.98
C VAL A 47 3.86 -13.65 20.04
N MET A 48 3.96 -12.32 20.03
CA MET A 48 5.00 -11.59 19.31
C MET A 48 5.74 -10.69 20.28
N TRP A 49 7.02 -10.98 20.48
CA TRP A 49 7.86 -10.30 21.46
C TRP A 49 8.14 -8.85 21.07
N SER A 50 8.40 -7.98 22.06
CA SER A 50 8.65 -6.54 21.82
C SER A 50 9.80 -6.27 20.88
N SER A 51 10.85 -7.07 20.88
CA SER A 51 11.98 -6.96 19.95
C SER A 51 11.59 -7.19 18.48
N VAL A 52 10.45 -7.83 18.26
CA VAL A 52 9.91 -8.15 16.92
C VAL A 52 8.78 -7.20 16.56
N ASN A 53 7.83 -6.94 17.48
CA ASN A 53 6.66 -6.13 17.19
C ASN A 53 7.01 -4.65 16.89
N GLN A 54 8.07 -4.11 17.52
CA GLN A 54 8.57 -2.76 17.25
C GLN A 54 9.08 -2.58 15.81
N ARG A 55 9.39 -3.68 15.12
CA ARG A 55 9.83 -3.68 13.71
C ARG A 55 8.71 -4.07 12.75
N SER A 56 7.50 -4.26 13.25
CA SER A 56 6.36 -4.62 12.41
C SER A 56 5.89 -3.42 11.60
N ALA A 57 5.64 -3.64 10.32
CA ALA A 57 5.15 -2.61 9.41
C ALA A 57 3.71 -2.15 9.72
N PHE A 58 2.95 -2.95 10.48
CA PHE A 58 1.59 -2.58 10.91
C PHE A 58 1.22 -3.28 12.23
N THR A 59 0.23 -2.75 12.92
CA THR A 59 -0.35 -3.36 14.12
C THR A 59 -1.62 -4.13 13.73
N PRO A 60 -1.70 -5.44 14.01
CA PRO A 60 -2.90 -6.22 13.77
C PRO A 60 -4.09 -5.71 14.61
N ALA A 61 -5.30 -5.92 14.11
CA ALA A 61 -6.53 -5.64 14.84
C ALA A 61 -7.50 -6.83 14.75
N ASN A 62 -8.43 -6.92 15.70
CA ASN A 62 -9.46 -7.98 15.69
C ASN A 62 -10.26 -7.94 14.40
N GLY A 63 -10.52 -9.10 13.81
CA GLY A 63 -11.21 -9.26 12.55
C GLY A 63 -10.33 -9.16 11.30
N MET A 64 -9.03 -8.81 11.45
CA MET A 64 -8.12 -8.81 10.31
C MET A 64 -7.66 -10.22 9.95
N GLU A 65 -7.67 -10.55 8.67
CA GLU A 65 -6.96 -11.72 8.14
C GLU A 65 -5.47 -11.39 7.97
N VAL A 66 -4.65 -12.22 8.60
CA VAL A 66 -3.19 -12.06 8.56
C VAL A 66 -2.48 -13.36 8.18
N VAL A 67 -1.27 -13.20 7.69
CA VAL A 67 -0.31 -14.29 7.53
C VAL A 67 0.77 -14.08 8.58
N VAL A 68 0.92 -15.03 9.48
CA VAL A 68 1.99 -15.00 10.48
C VAL A 68 3.04 -16.04 10.17
N THR A 69 4.30 -15.70 10.40
CA THR A 69 5.42 -16.64 10.36
C THR A 69 5.96 -16.78 11.76
N GLY A 70 6.05 -18.00 12.24
CA GLY A 70 6.50 -18.28 13.60
C GLY A 70 6.86 -19.74 13.82
N THR A 71 7.31 -20.03 15.01
CA THR A 71 7.63 -21.40 15.47
C THR A 71 6.69 -21.79 16.60
N PRO A 72 5.98 -22.90 16.50
CA PRO A 72 5.15 -23.37 17.58
C PRO A 72 6.03 -23.80 18.76
N THR A 73 5.58 -23.49 19.96
CA THR A 73 6.24 -23.86 21.22
C THR A 73 5.21 -24.29 22.25
N HIS A 74 5.63 -25.13 23.18
CA HIS A 74 4.80 -25.59 24.29
C HIS A 74 5.33 -25.03 25.61
N TRP A 75 4.53 -24.19 26.27
CA TRP A 75 4.87 -23.70 27.59
C TRP A 75 4.41 -24.68 28.67
N GLY A 76 5.34 -25.49 29.15
CA GLY A 76 5.09 -26.57 30.08
C GLY A 76 4.37 -26.18 31.38
N PRO A 77 4.76 -25.08 32.07
CA PRO A 77 4.11 -24.66 33.32
C PRO A 77 2.63 -24.34 33.16
N GLY A 78 2.19 -23.85 32.02
CA GLY A 78 0.79 -23.55 31.75
C GLY A 78 0.07 -24.55 30.84
N GLY A 79 0.77 -25.60 30.37
CA GLY A 79 0.21 -26.62 29.49
C GLY A 79 -0.33 -26.05 28.14
N ARG A 80 0.23 -24.93 27.66
CA ARG A 80 -0.27 -24.21 26.48
C ARG A 80 0.67 -24.34 25.30
N THR A 81 0.11 -24.66 24.14
CA THR A 81 0.83 -24.57 22.88
C THR A 81 0.50 -23.25 22.21
N GLN A 82 1.53 -22.52 21.78
CA GLN A 82 1.39 -21.21 21.16
C GLN A 82 2.38 -21.06 20.01
N LEU A 83 2.11 -20.13 19.12
CA LEU A 83 3.02 -19.76 18.03
C LEU A 83 3.83 -18.53 18.47
N VAL A 84 5.15 -18.66 18.53
CA VAL A 84 6.05 -17.52 18.69
C VAL A 84 6.25 -16.88 17.33
N VAL A 85 5.59 -15.73 17.14
CA VAL A 85 5.54 -15.03 15.87
C VAL A 85 6.80 -14.19 15.67
N THR A 86 7.43 -14.36 14.51
CA THR A 86 8.60 -13.59 14.09
C THR A 86 8.28 -12.59 12.99
N ARG A 87 7.12 -12.75 12.32
CA ARG A 87 6.63 -11.84 11.28
C ARG A 87 5.12 -11.92 11.18
N VAL A 88 4.47 -10.79 11.01
CA VAL A 88 3.05 -10.67 10.70
C VAL A 88 2.87 -9.81 9.46
N GLU A 89 2.02 -10.27 8.55
CA GLU A 89 1.70 -9.60 7.28
C GLU A 89 0.19 -9.64 7.09
N ARG A 90 -0.38 -8.60 6.50
CA ARG A 90 -1.79 -8.63 6.11
C ARG A 90 -1.97 -9.68 5.01
N ARG A 91 -3.05 -10.46 5.09
CA ARG A 91 -3.36 -11.41 4.02
C ARG A 91 -3.61 -10.63 2.72
N GLY A 92 -2.93 -11.02 1.65
CA GLY A 92 -3.00 -10.31 0.35
C GLY A 92 -1.83 -9.35 0.09
N ALA A 93 -1.18 -8.80 1.13
CA ALA A 93 -0.04 -7.89 0.92
C ALA A 93 1.11 -8.55 0.14
N GLY A 94 1.39 -9.84 0.40
CA GLY A 94 2.41 -10.59 -0.36
C GLY A 94 2.03 -10.77 -1.84
N THR A 95 0.77 -11.07 -2.11
CA THR A 95 0.26 -11.22 -3.49
C THR A 95 0.21 -9.88 -4.22
N LEU A 96 -0.11 -8.78 -3.53
CA LEU A 96 -0.08 -7.44 -4.12
C LEU A 96 1.34 -7.00 -4.48
N HIS A 97 2.32 -7.23 -3.61
CA HIS A 97 3.72 -6.95 -3.92
C HIS A 97 4.26 -7.80 -5.09
N GLU A 98 3.85 -9.05 -5.18
CA GLU A 98 4.21 -9.93 -6.30
C GLU A 98 3.58 -9.44 -7.60
N ARG A 99 2.29 -9.08 -7.59
CA ARG A 99 1.60 -8.47 -8.73
C ARG A 99 2.25 -7.17 -9.17
N LEU A 100 2.62 -6.31 -8.20
CA LEU A 100 3.31 -5.05 -8.50
C LEU A 100 4.65 -5.30 -9.18
N ARG A 101 5.48 -6.22 -8.66
CA ARG A 101 6.77 -6.57 -9.27
C ARG A 101 6.61 -7.10 -10.68
N GLU A 102 5.64 -7.99 -10.90
CA GLU A 102 5.40 -8.54 -12.23
C GLU A 102 4.92 -7.47 -13.20
N LEU A 103 3.99 -6.61 -12.78
CA LEU A 103 3.53 -5.50 -13.61
C LEU A 103 4.67 -4.52 -13.93
N VAL A 104 5.51 -4.16 -12.94
CA VAL A 104 6.71 -3.33 -13.18
C VAL A 104 7.61 -3.98 -14.22
N ARG A 105 7.88 -5.28 -14.10
CA ARG A 105 8.74 -6.01 -15.06
C ARG A 105 8.18 -5.97 -16.48
N VAL A 106 6.87 -6.15 -16.63
CA VAL A 106 6.20 -6.12 -17.93
C VAL A 106 6.24 -4.71 -18.56
N LEU A 107 5.94 -3.68 -17.77
CA LEU A 107 5.94 -2.29 -18.24
C LEU A 107 7.35 -1.79 -18.56
N ASP A 108 8.35 -2.19 -17.76
CA ASP A 108 9.76 -1.89 -18.01
C ASP A 108 10.21 -2.46 -19.35
N GLY A 109 9.90 -3.73 -19.61
CA GLY A 109 10.17 -4.37 -20.90
C GLY A 109 9.43 -3.74 -22.10
N GLN A 110 8.40 -2.93 -21.85
CA GLN A 110 7.65 -2.16 -22.85
C GLN A 110 8.14 -0.69 -22.96
N GLY A 111 9.17 -0.30 -22.22
CA GLY A 111 9.76 1.03 -22.26
C GLY A 111 8.95 2.12 -21.55
N TYR A 112 8.04 1.77 -20.61
CA TYR A 112 7.23 2.74 -19.89
C TYR A 112 8.06 3.65 -18.97
N PHE A 113 9.22 3.19 -18.54
CA PHE A 113 10.06 3.90 -17.58
C PHE A 113 11.30 4.54 -18.23
N ASP A 114 11.39 4.54 -19.56
CA ASP A 114 12.51 5.14 -20.29
C ASP A 114 12.58 6.66 -20.04
N GLU A 115 13.72 7.13 -19.60
CA GLU A 115 13.95 8.57 -19.34
C GLU A 115 13.69 9.44 -20.58
N ALA A 116 13.99 8.91 -21.77
CA ALA A 116 13.75 9.62 -23.04
C ALA A 116 12.28 9.89 -23.32
N ARG A 117 11.36 9.20 -22.63
CA ARG A 117 9.92 9.38 -22.76
C ARG A 117 9.33 10.35 -21.76
N LYS A 118 10.04 10.62 -20.66
CA LYS A 118 9.59 11.57 -19.64
C LYS A 118 9.53 12.97 -20.21
N ARG A 119 8.41 13.62 -20.01
CA ARG A 119 8.18 14.98 -20.49
C ARG A 119 8.78 15.97 -19.50
N PRO A 120 9.58 16.97 -19.98
CA PRO A 120 10.11 17.99 -19.11
C PRO A 120 8.96 18.83 -18.52
N LEU A 121 9.06 19.13 -17.23
CA LEU A 121 8.13 20.06 -16.60
C LEU A 121 8.36 21.48 -17.12
N PRO A 122 7.29 22.26 -17.36
CA PRO A 122 7.44 23.66 -17.75
C PRO A 122 8.06 24.48 -16.60
N ALA A 123 9.02 25.34 -16.94
CA ALA A 123 9.68 26.20 -15.95
C ALA A 123 8.71 27.19 -15.27
N TYR A 124 7.70 27.63 -15.99
CA TYR A 124 6.71 28.60 -15.53
C TYR A 124 5.29 28.17 -15.93
N PRO A 125 4.71 27.18 -15.24
CA PRO A 125 3.36 26.73 -15.53
C PRO A 125 2.34 27.83 -15.19
N ARG A 126 1.33 28.00 -16.02
CA ARG A 126 0.21 28.93 -15.77
C ARG A 126 -1.02 28.21 -15.25
N THR A 127 -1.25 27.00 -15.72
CA THR A 127 -2.39 26.17 -15.30
C THR A 127 -1.95 24.75 -15.02
N ILE A 128 -2.27 24.25 -13.83
CA ILE A 128 -2.03 22.88 -13.43
C ILE A 128 -3.36 22.20 -13.13
N ALA A 129 -3.61 21.07 -13.76
CA ALA A 129 -4.75 20.21 -13.41
C ALA A 129 -4.38 19.28 -12.24
N VAL A 130 -5.19 19.26 -11.19
CA VAL A 130 -4.98 18.42 -10.00
C VAL A 130 -6.11 17.40 -9.94
N LEU A 131 -5.75 16.13 -10.14
CA LEU A 131 -6.66 14.98 -10.12
C LEU A 131 -6.59 14.34 -8.73
N THR A 132 -7.64 14.51 -7.95
CA THR A 132 -7.74 14.00 -6.58
C THR A 132 -9.18 14.05 -6.10
N SER A 133 -9.45 13.50 -4.91
CA SER A 133 -10.75 13.66 -4.27
C SER A 133 -10.94 15.09 -3.74
N ALA A 134 -12.04 15.75 -4.10
CA ALA A 134 -12.33 17.13 -3.72
C ALA A 134 -12.40 17.35 -2.19
N GLY A 135 -12.79 16.32 -1.42
CA GLY A 135 -12.80 16.36 0.06
C GLY A 135 -11.51 15.89 0.72
N GLY A 136 -10.45 15.57 -0.05
CA GLY A 136 -9.24 14.96 0.47
C GLY A 136 -8.23 15.96 1.06
N ALA A 137 -7.50 15.56 2.10
CA ALA A 137 -6.44 16.37 2.70
C ALA A 137 -5.35 16.76 1.67
N ALA A 138 -5.04 15.85 0.74
CA ALA A 138 -4.05 16.10 -0.31
C ALA A 138 -4.39 17.33 -1.17
N LEU A 139 -5.66 17.56 -1.49
CA LEU A 139 -6.08 18.76 -2.21
C LEU A 139 -5.81 20.03 -1.41
N HIS A 140 -6.15 20.03 -0.12
CA HIS A 140 -5.90 21.18 0.76
C HIS A 140 -4.41 21.50 0.85
N ASP A 141 -3.55 20.50 0.92
CA ASP A 141 -2.10 20.68 0.96
C ASP A 141 -1.56 21.26 -0.35
N VAL A 142 -2.04 20.77 -1.50
CA VAL A 142 -1.69 21.32 -2.81
C VAL A 142 -2.12 22.78 -2.93
N LEU A 143 -3.37 23.10 -2.61
CA LEU A 143 -3.92 24.46 -2.71
C LEU A 143 -3.18 25.43 -1.76
N ARG A 144 -2.93 25.02 -0.52
CA ARG A 144 -2.17 25.81 0.45
C ARG A 144 -0.75 26.10 -0.04
N THR A 145 -0.07 25.08 -0.55
CA THR A 145 1.31 25.22 -1.05
C THR A 145 1.35 26.10 -2.29
N ALA A 146 0.42 25.92 -3.23
CA ALA A 146 0.31 26.74 -4.42
C ALA A 146 0.04 28.21 -4.07
N ALA A 147 -0.88 28.49 -3.15
CA ALA A 147 -1.19 29.85 -2.70
C ALA A 147 0.03 30.57 -2.09
N LEU A 148 0.90 29.83 -1.38
CA LEU A 148 2.08 30.40 -0.74
C LEU A 148 3.26 30.58 -1.70
N ARG A 149 3.46 29.63 -2.64
CA ARG A 149 4.68 29.56 -3.45
C ARG A 149 4.50 29.99 -4.90
N ALA A 150 3.29 29.84 -5.42
CA ALA A 150 2.98 30.10 -6.82
C ALA A 150 1.56 30.67 -6.98
N PRO A 151 1.24 31.83 -6.35
CA PRO A 151 -0.13 32.38 -6.35
C PRO A 151 -0.63 32.76 -7.73
N PHE A 152 0.24 32.83 -8.72
CA PHE A 152 -0.07 33.16 -10.13
C PHE A 152 -0.49 31.92 -10.92
N VAL A 153 -0.34 30.71 -10.36
CA VAL A 153 -0.71 29.47 -11.05
C VAL A 153 -2.20 29.16 -10.82
N ARG A 154 -2.91 28.98 -11.90
CA ARG A 154 -4.31 28.52 -11.87
C ARG A 154 -4.36 27.01 -11.59
N ILE A 155 -5.07 26.63 -10.54
CA ILE A 155 -5.30 25.22 -10.21
C ILE A 155 -6.69 24.82 -10.73
N LEU A 156 -6.73 23.84 -11.63
CA LEU A 156 -7.95 23.21 -12.11
C LEU A 156 -8.14 21.88 -11.34
N VAL A 157 -9.11 21.83 -10.45
CA VAL A 157 -9.40 20.60 -9.68
C VAL A 157 -10.29 19.67 -10.49
N VAL A 158 -9.86 18.43 -10.64
CA VAL A 158 -10.63 17.35 -11.26
C VAL A 158 -10.95 16.34 -10.16
N ASP A 159 -12.21 16.31 -9.73
CA ASP A 159 -12.66 15.41 -8.68
C ASP A 159 -12.76 13.96 -9.18
N VAL A 160 -11.97 13.08 -8.57
CA VAL A 160 -11.94 11.66 -8.90
C VAL A 160 -11.86 10.82 -7.64
N PRO A 161 -12.50 9.64 -7.57
CA PRO A 161 -12.26 8.70 -6.50
C PRO A 161 -10.79 8.24 -6.52
N VAL A 162 -10.13 8.28 -5.36
CA VAL A 162 -8.71 7.95 -5.22
C VAL A 162 -8.47 6.63 -4.47
N GLN A 163 -9.54 5.88 -4.20
CA GLN A 163 -9.51 4.57 -3.53
C GLN A 163 -10.74 3.74 -3.91
N GLY A 164 -10.66 2.43 -3.69
CA GLY A 164 -11.70 1.47 -4.06
C GLY A 164 -11.66 1.07 -5.54
N ASP A 165 -12.49 0.11 -5.92
CA ASP A 165 -12.45 -0.55 -7.24
C ASP A 165 -12.75 0.41 -8.41
N ALA A 166 -13.51 1.47 -8.16
CA ALA A 166 -13.84 2.46 -9.18
C ALA A 166 -12.72 3.48 -9.44
N ALA A 167 -11.69 3.55 -8.58
CA ALA A 167 -10.69 4.61 -8.62
C ALA A 167 -9.80 4.50 -9.88
N ALA A 168 -9.21 3.34 -10.14
CA ALA A 168 -8.29 3.18 -11.26
C ALA A 168 -8.92 3.53 -12.62
N PRO A 169 -10.11 3.03 -13.00
CA PRO A 169 -10.75 3.43 -14.25
C PRO A 169 -11.18 4.91 -14.26
N ALA A 170 -11.53 5.49 -13.12
CA ALA A 170 -11.88 6.91 -13.05
C ALA A 170 -10.67 7.81 -13.25
N ILE A 171 -9.54 7.50 -12.58
CA ILE A 171 -8.28 8.22 -12.74
C ILE A 171 -7.79 8.16 -14.20
N ALA A 172 -7.76 6.97 -14.80
CA ALA A 172 -7.33 6.81 -16.19
C ALA A 172 -8.18 7.66 -17.15
N ARG A 173 -9.52 7.59 -17.02
CA ARG A 173 -10.42 8.42 -17.84
C ARG A 173 -10.23 9.93 -17.61
N ALA A 174 -9.96 10.32 -16.37
CA ALA A 174 -9.73 11.72 -16.04
C ALA A 174 -8.43 12.24 -16.65
N ILE A 175 -7.33 11.47 -16.59
CA ILE A 175 -6.06 11.79 -17.26
C ILE A 175 -6.32 11.97 -18.76
N ASP A 176 -6.95 11.00 -19.42
CA ASP A 176 -7.24 11.07 -20.85
C ASP A 176 -8.18 12.26 -21.20
N ALA A 177 -9.13 12.60 -20.33
CA ALA A 177 -10.06 13.71 -20.56
C ALA A 177 -9.38 15.08 -20.43
N VAL A 178 -8.49 15.22 -19.42
CA VAL A 178 -7.69 16.44 -19.22
C VAL A 178 -6.70 16.61 -20.36
N ASP A 179 -6.01 15.54 -20.77
CA ASP A 179 -5.03 15.58 -21.85
C ASP A 179 -5.65 16.03 -23.18
N ARG A 180 -6.82 15.48 -23.55
CA ARG A 180 -7.54 15.88 -24.76
C ARG A 180 -7.96 17.36 -24.79
N ARG A 181 -8.14 17.99 -23.64
CA ARG A 181 -8.57 19.39 -23.53
C ARG A 181 -7.45 20.32 -23.05
N ALA A 182 -6.21 19.81 -23.00
CA ALA A 182 -5.08 20.55 -22.44
C ALA A 182 -4.83 21.86 -23.20
N ASP A 183 -4.83 21.82 -24.51
CA ASP A 183 -4.63 23.01 -25.36
C ASP A 183 -5.79 24.00 -25.18
N GLU A 184 -7.04 23.51 -25.19
CA GLU A 184 -8.24 24.37 -25.02
C GLU A 184 -8.23 25.10 -23.67
N LEU A 185 -7.83 24.42 -22.62
CA LEU A 185 -7.83 24.93 -21.24
C LEU A 185 -6.51 25.58 -20.83
N GLY A 186 -5.49 25.50 -21.69
CA GLY A 186 -4.13 25.98 -21.41
C GLY A 186 -3.48 25.25 -20.24
N ILE A 187 -3.63 23.94 -20.16
CA ILE A 187 -3.06 23.12 -19.08
C ILE A 187 -1.62 22.77 -19.41
N ASP A 188 -0.71 23.19 -18.56
CA ASP A 188 0.75 23.00 -18.73
C ASP A 188 1.28 21.72 -18.05
N ALA A 189 0.61 21.25 -17.01
CA ALA A 189 0.97 20.03 -16.31
C ALA A 189 -0.24 19.43 -15.57
N MET A 190 -0.17 18.14 -15.27
CA MET A 190 -1.14 17.44 -14.40
C MET A 190 -0.45 16.97 -13.12
N ILE A 191 -1.15 17.01 -12.01
CA ILE A 191 -0.76 16.38 -10.75
C ILE A 191 -1.83 15.34 -10.40
N VAL A 192 -1.44 14.09 -10.30
CA VAL A 192 -2.28 13.01 -9.76
C VAL A 192 -1.86 12.80 -8.32
N THR A 193 -2.76 13.03 -7.38
CA THR A 193 -2.37 13.04 -5.97
C THR A 193 -3.38 12.35 -5.06
N ARG A 194 -2.83 11.71 -4.02
CA ARG A 194 -3.54 11.12 -2.91
C ARG A 194 -2.63 11.09 -1.68
N GLY A 195 -3.19 11.36 -0.52
CA GLY A 195 -2.48 11.24 0.76
C GLY A 195 -2.05 9.82 1.08
N GLY A 196 -1.31 9.63 2.16
CA GLY A 196 -0.81 8.32 2.60
C GLY A 196 -1.91 7.30 2.84
N GLY A 197 -1.53 6.04 2.91
CA GLY A 197 -2.43 4.90 3.14
C GLY A 197 -1.68 3.57 3.06
N SER A 198 -2.41 2.47 3.22
CA SER A 198 -1.85 1.13 3.03
C SER A 198 -1.62 0.85 1.54
N LEU A 199 -0.84 -0.19 1.23
CA LEU A 199 -0.61 -0.60 -0.16
C LEU A 199 -1.93 -0.92 -0.89
N GLU A 200 -2.89 -1.49 -0.16
CA GLU A 200 -4.24 -1.77 -0.67
C GLU A 200 -4.98 -0.49 -1.03
N ASP A 201 -4.85 0.54 -0.20
CA ASP A 201 -5.47 1.85 -0.45
C ASP A 201 -4.85 2.57 -1.65
N LEU A 202 -3.55 2.38 -1.88
CA LEU A 202 -2.81 2.96 -3.00
C LEU A 202 -2.87 2.10 -4.26
N TRP A 203 -3.52 0.91 -4.18
CA TRP A 203 -3.47 -0.07 -5.27
C TRP A 203 -4.04 0.44 -6.59
N ALA A 204 -5.04 1.31 -6.55
CA ALA A 204 -5.62 1.91 -7.76
C ALA A 204 -4.57 2.58 -8.66
N PHE A 205 -3.50 3.14 -8.08
CA PHE A 205 -2.40 3.77 -8.81
C PHE A 205 -1.35 2.76 -9.33
N ASN A 206 -1.47 1.49 -8.93
CA ASN A 206 -0.66 0.38 -9.42
C ASN A 206 -1.38 -0.46 -10.48
N GLU A 207 -2.51 0.01 -10.98
CA GLU A 207 -3.25 -0.64 -12.05
C GLU A 207 -2.70 -0.26 -13.42
N ARG A 208 -2.59 -1.25 -14.32
CA ARG A 208 -2.06 -1.04 -15.67
C ARG A 208 -2.75 0.10 -16.42
N GLN A 209 -4.06 0.22 -16.28
CA GLN A 209 -4.85 1.24 -16.98
C GLN A 209 -4.44 2.68 -16.60
N VAL A 210 -3.99 2.91 -15.36
CA VAL A 210 -3.46 4.21 -14.92
C VAL A 210 -2.08 4.44 -15.52
N ALA A 211 -1.20 3.45 -15.48
CA ALA A 211 0.10 3.54 -16.15
C ALA A 211 -0.04 3.80 -17.66
N ASP A 212 -0.98 3.12 -18.33
CA ASP A 212 -1.27 3.33 -19.76
C ASP A 212 -1.76 4.76 -20.04
N ALA A 213 -2.58 5.33 -19.16
CA ALA A 213 -3.08 6.71 -19.31
C ALA A 213 -1.95 7.74 -19.13
N VAL A 214 -1.12 7.57 -18.09
CA VAL A 214 0.07 8.42 -17.87
C VAL A 214 1.04 8.32 -19.06
N PHE A 215 1.28 7.11 -19.57
CA PHE A 215 2.18 6.88 -20.70
C PHE A 215 1.72 7.54 -22.00
N ARG A 216 0.40 7.60 -22.24
CA ARG A 216 -0.17 8.24 -23.43
C ARG A 216 -0.26 9.76 -23.33
N ALA A 217 -0.30 10.30 -22.11
CA ALA A 217 -0.51 11.72 -21.89
C ALA A 217 0.50 12.58 -22.64
N THR A 218 0.04 13.64 -23.32
CA THR A 218 0.88 14.61 -24.01
C THR A 218 1.34 15.72 -23.09
N VAL A 219 0.61 15.99 -22.02
CA VAL A 219 0.96 16.91 -20.94
C VAL A 219 1.79 16.19 -19.87
N PRO A 220 2.82 16.82 -19.30
CA PRO A 220 3.57 16.21 -18.18
C PRO A 220 2.67 15.86 -17.01
N VAL A 221 2.81 14.63 -16.51
CA VAL A 221 2.06 14.14 -15.36
C VAL A 221 3.01 13.96 -14.16
N VAL A 222 2.67 14.57 -13.04
CA VAL A 222 3.40 14.40 -11.77
C VAL A 222 2.57 13.52 -10.84
N ALA A 223 3.11 12.38 -10.46
CA ALA A 223 2.51 11.50 -9.46
C ALA A 223 2.97 11.87 -8.06
N ALA A 224 2.04 12.27 -7.20
CA ALA A 224 2.26 12.60 -5.79
C ALA A 224 1.38 11.70 -4.91
N ILE A 225 1.73 10.40 -4.86
CA ILE A 225 0.95 9.34 -4.23
C ILE A 225 1.64 8.83 -2.98
N GLY A 226 0.94 8.87 -1.84
CA GLY A 226 1.46 8.38 -0.57
C GLY A 226 2.60 9.25 -0.01
N HIS A 227 3.47 8.63 0.78
CA HIS A 227 4.66 9.26 1.35
C HIS A 227 5.89 9.03 0.45
N GLU A 228 7.02 9.65 0.78
CA GLU A 228 8.29 9.52 0.02
C GLU A 228 8.77 8.08 -0.15
N THR A 229 8.43 7.20 0.80
CA THR A 229 8.77 5.78 0.78
C THR A 229 7.86 4.94 -0.12
N ASP A 230 6.71 5.47 -0.51
CA ASP A 230 5.73 4.76 -1.33
C ASP A 230 6.08 4.99 -2.81
N THR A 231 6.40 3.92 -3.53
CA THR A 231 6.67 3.99 -4.96
C THR A 231 5.58 3.24 -5.72
N THR A 232 4.70 3.97 -6.35
CA THR A 232 3.65 3.47 -7.23
C THR A 232 4.13 3.43 -8.69
N ILE A 233 3.42 2.70 -9.57
CA ILE A 233 3.84 2.53 -10.97
C ILE A 233 3.77 3.84 -11.74
N ASP A 234 2.75 4.65 -11.51
CA ASP A 234 2.59 5.96 -12.12
C ASP A 234 3.77 6.89 -11.78
N ARG A 235 4.29 6.84 -10.53
CA ARG A 235 5.47 7.59 -10.12
C ARG A 235 6.77 7.16 -10.83
N LYS A 236 6.84 5.90 -11.29
CA LYS A 236 7.98 5.43 -12.10
C LYS A 236 7.90 5.90 -13.55
N SER A 237 6.69 6.18 -14.02
CA SER A 237 6.42 6.60 -15.40
C SER A 237 6.53 8.12 -15.61
N THR A 238 6.63 8.92 -14.52
CA THR A 238 6.70 10.39 -14.55
C THR A 238 8.10 10.95 -14.48
#